data_527874610ab249c66b45cf5191d870be
#
_entry.id   527874610ab249c66b45cf5191d870be
#
_cell.length_a   1.000
_cell.length_b   1.000
_cell.length_c   1.000
_cell.angle_alpha   90.00
_cell.angle_beta   90.00
_cell.angle_gamma   90.00
#
_symmetry.space_group_name_H-M   'P 1'
#
loop_
_entity.id
_entity.type
_entity.pdbx_description
1 polymer ?
#
loop_
_entity_poly.entity_id
_entity_poly.type
_entity_poly.pdbx_seq_one_letter_code
_entity_poly.pdbx_strand_id
1 'polypeptide(L)'
;MGKISNSTLNKVLLRTQGCQFAHNYERMQSLSLTYCFAPVLEELYKDAPKEERVNAMKRHLEYFNTHPLAIPFILGITAALEETTDEDQKDTVVGIKTSLMGPFAGLGDSLLNLTWFPIAGSIGASMCVDNGSIVGPLVMFLLINLLYWPLKYFGLHKGYEMGMELVEKAEIGRAHV
;
A
#
# COMPACT_ATOMS: atom_id res chain seq x y z
N MET A 1 12.06 0.83 17.80
CA MET A 1 12.42 0.32 16.46
C MET A 1 11.53 -0.89 16.21
N GLY A 2 10.75 -0.89 15.13
CA GLY A 2 9.78 -1.96 14.86
C GLY A 2 10.45 -3.33 14.67
N LYS A 3 9.66 -4.40 14.81
CA LYS A 3 10.14 -5.79 14.63
C LYS A 3 10.29 -6.15 13.15
N ILE A 4 9.49 -5.48 12.27
CA ILE A 4 9.50 -5.77 10.84
C ILE A 4 10.77 -5.23 10.20
N SER A 5 11.50 -6.11 9.51
CA SER A 5 12.75 -5.76 8.84
C SER A 5 12.54 -4.93 7.57
N ASN A 6 13.51 -4.05 7.25
CA ASN A 6 13.50 -3.34 5.97
C ASN A 6 13.51 -4.28 4.76
N SER A 7 14.09 -5.49 4.91
CA SER A 7 14.06 -6.53 3.88
C SER A 7 12.63 -6.97 3.58
N THR A 8 11.81 -7.13 4.61
CA THR A 8 10.40 -7.52 4.48
C THR A 8 9.56 -6.39 3.88
N LEU A 9 9.76 -5.13 4.31
CA LEU A 9 9.13 -3.99 3.67
C LEU A 9 9.47 -3.88 2.18
N ASN A 10 10.72 -4.10 1.81
CA ASN A 10 11.13 -4.12 0.40
C ASN A 10 10.49 -5.27 -0.39
N LYS A 11 10.28 -6.45 0.21
CA LYS A 11 9.51 -7.54 -0.42
C LYS A 11 8.06 -7.15 -0.64
N VAL A 12 7.43 -6.49 0.35
CA VAL A 12 6.08 -5.93 0.19
C VAL A 12 6.05 -4.95 -0.98
N LEU A 13 6.99 -3.99 -1.03
CA LEU A 13 7.08 -3.01 -2.13
C LEU A 13 7.16 -3.68 -3.50
N LEU A 14 8.00 -4.69 -3.65
CA LEU A 14 8.13 -5.45 -4.91
C LEU A 14 6.83 -6.18 -5.27
N ARG A 15 6.18 -6.84 -4.30
CA ARG A 15 4.90 -7.53 -4.52
C ARG A 15 3.76 -6.57 -4.89
N THR A 16 3.81 -5.30 -4.44
CA THR A 16 2.81 -4.30 -4.83
C THR A 16 2.82 -3.94 -6.31
N GLN A 17 3.84 -4.34 -7.09
CA GLN A 17 3.80 -4.22 -8.55
C GLN A 17 2.74 -5.15 -9.16
N GLY A 18 2.43 -6.25 -8.49
CA GLY A 18 1.38 -7.21 -8.87
C GLY A 18 0.04 -6.99 -8.19
N CYS A 19 -0.20 -5.85 -7.54
CA CYS A 19 -1.41 -5.63 -6.74
C CYS A 19 -2.74 -5.66 -7.52
N GLN A 20 -2.70 -5.66 -8.85
CA GLN A 20 -3.87 -5.75 -9.71
C GLN A 20 -4.05 -7.13 -10.39
N PHE A 21 -3.14 -8.09 -10.19
CA PHE A 21 -3.16 -9.37 -10.90
C PHE A 21 -4.32 -10.30 -10.51
N ALA A 22 -4.86 -10.18 -9.30
CA ALA A 22 -5.95 -11.00 -8.80
C ALA A 22 -7.20 -10.18 -8.46
N HIS A 23 -7.49 -9.19 -9.30
CA HIS A 23 -8.69 -8.36 -9.16
C HIS A 23 -9.94 -9.18 -9.49
N ASN A 24 -10.99 -9.05 -8.65
CA ASN A 24 -12.27 -9.72 -8.88
C ASN A 24 -13.43 -8.84 -8.41
N TYR A 25 -14.64 -9.10 -8.93
CA TYR A 25 -15.81 -8.26 -8.65
C TYR A 25 -16.35 -8.36 -7.22
N GLU A 26 -16.09 -9.46 -6.53
CA GLU A 26 -16.62 -9.69 -5.18
C GLU A 26 -15.84 -8.89 -4.12
N ARG A 27 -14.49 -8.94 -4.21
CA ARG A 27 -13.60 -8.39 -3.17
C ARG A 27 -12.55 -7.41 -3.70
N MET A 28 -12.62 -7.05 -4.96
CA MET A 28 -11.74 -6.14 -5.67
C MET A 28 -10.25 -6.52 -5.55
N GLN A 29 -9.45 -5.75 -4.84
CA GLN A 29 -7.99 -5.93 -4.69
C GLN A 29 -7.60 -6.83 -3.52
N SER A 30 -8.55 -7.34 -2.74
CA SER A 30 -8.33 -8.08 -1.50
C SER A 30 -7.28 -9.18 -1.59
N LEU A 31 -7.42 -10.10 -2.57
CA LEU A 31 -6.49 -11.22 -2.74
C LEU A 31 -5.07 -10.77 -3.08
N SER A 32 -4.95 -9.80 -3.99
CA SER A 32 -3.66 -9.21 -4.36
C SER A 32 -3.02 -8.47 -3.19
N LEU A 33 -3.83 -7.74 -2.42
CA LEU A 33 -3.36 -7.03 -1.23
C LEU A 33 -2.80 -8.01 -0.20
N THR A 34 -3.54 -9.10 0.10
CA THR A 34 -3.09 -10.15 1.02
C THR A 34 -1.80 -10.80 0.54
N TYR A 35 -1.67 -11.08 -0.78
CA TYR A 35 -0.42 -11.56 -1.37
C TYR A 35 0.74 -10.57 -1.17
N CYS A 36 0.50 -9.27 -1.35
CA CYS A 36 1.51 -8.25 -1.11
C CYS A 36 1.92 -8.19 0.37
N PHE A 37 0.96 -8.37 1.27
CA PHE A 37 1.16 -8.26 2.72
C PHE A 37 1.72 -9.54 3.36
N ALA A 38 1.63 -10.68 2.69
CA ALA A 38 2.08 -11.98 3.21
C ALA A 38 3.50 -11.98 3.81
N PRO A 39 4.53 -11.29 3.26
CA PRO A 39 5.85 -11.25 3.90
C PRO A 39 5.85 -10.68 5.31
N VAL A 40 4.99 -9.70 5.61
CA VAL A 40 4.82 -9.14 6.96
C VAL A 40 4.23 -10.18 7.89
N LEU A 41 3.15 -10.85 7.46
CA LEU A 41 2.52 -11.90 8.25
C LEU A 41 3.46 -13.10 8.47
N GLU A 42 4.25 -13.48 7.46
CA GLU A 42 5.26 -14.52 7.58
C GLU A 42 6.32 -14.19 8.64
N GLU A 43 6.75 -12.92 8.73
CA GLU A 43 7.75 -12.48 9.72
C GLU A 43 7.14 -12.38 11.12
N LEU A 44 5.97 -11.75 11.27
CA LEU A 44 5.33 -11.52 12.57
C LEU A 44 4.84 -12.82 13.22
N TYR A 45 4.28 -13.73 12.43
CA TYR A 45 3.67 -14.97 12.90
C TYR A 45 4.53 -16.21 12.65
N LYS A 46 5.84 -16.03 12.47
CA LYS A 46 6.78 -17.12 12.14
C LYS A 46 6.68 -18.28 13.14
N ASP A 47 6.67 -17.96 14.43
CA ASP A 47 6.68 -18.93 15.52
C ASP A 47 5.28 -19.18 16.12
N ALA A 48 4.24 -18.57 15.54
CA ALA A 48 2.86 -18.71 15.99
C ALA A 48 2.24 -20.06 15.56
N PRO A 49 1.24 -20.57 16.28
CA PRO A 49 0.46 -21.74 15.89
C PRO A 49 -0.16 -21.58 14.50
N LYS A 50 -0.38 -22.69 13.81
CA LYS A 50 -0.97 -22.69 12.45
C LYS A 50 -2.32 -21.96 12.41
N GLU A 51 -3.15 -22.14 13.41
CA GLU A 51 -4.47 -21.51 13.49
C GLU A 51 -4.37 -19.99 13.52
N GLU A 52 -3.48 -19.43 14.33
CA GLU A 52 -3.24 -17.99 14.44
C GLU A 52 -2.72 -17.41 13.11
N ARG A 53 -1.79 -18.09 12.46
CA ARG A 53 -1.30 -17.69 11.11
C ARG A 53 -2.44 -17.68 10.07
N VAL A 54 -3.31 -18.67 10.12
CA VAL A 54 -4.47 -18.74 9.21
C VAL A 54 -5.45 -17.61 9.51
N ASN A 55 -5.70 -17.30 10.77
CA ASN A 55 -6.59 -16.21 11.16
C ASN A 55 -6.01 -14.84 10.75
N ALA A 56 -4.71 -14.63 10.94
CA ALA A 56 -4.01 -13.44 10.45
C ALA A 56 -4.17 -13.26 8.93
N MET A 57 -4.00 -14.31 8.14
CA MET A 57 -4.23 -14.24 6.69
C MET A 57 -5.69 -13.95 6.33
N LYS A 58 -6.65 -14.62 7.00
CA LYS A 58 -8.08 -14.46 6.73
C LYS A 58 -8.59 -13.04 7.00
N ARG A 59 -8.09 -12.36 8.05
CA ARG A 59 -8.51 -10.99 8.38
C ARG A 59 -8.13 -9.97 7.31
N HIS A 60 -7.17 -10.28 6.45
CA HIS A 60 -6.77 -9.42 5.33
C HIS A 60 -7.44 -9.76 3.99
N LEU A 61 -8.36 -10.74 3.97
CA LEU A 61 -9.13 -11.13 2.78
C LEU A 61 -10.50 -10.44 2.67
N GLU A 62 -10.80 -9.45 3.50
CA GLU A 62 -12.00 -8.62 3.36
C GLU A 62 -11.96 -7.75 2.10
N TYR A 63 -13.10 -7.18 1.73
CA TYR A 63 -13.19 -6.25 0.61
C TYR A 63 -12.17 -5.11 0.74
N PHE A 64 -11.41 -4.86 -0.32
CA PHE A 64 -10.48 -3.77 -0.38
C PHE A 64 -10.35 -3.23 -1.80
N ASN A 65 -10.46 -1.91 -1.96
CA ASN A 65 -10.28 -1.24 -3.25
C ASN A 65 -9.81 0.21 -3.05
N THR A 66 -8.63 0.52 -3.59
CA THR A 66 -8.04 1.86 -3.53
C THR A 66 -7.16 2.11 -4.75
N HIS A 67 -6.63 3.34 -4.89
CA HIS A 67 -5.68 3.63 -5.96
C HIS A 67 -4.38 2.82 -5.78
N PRO A 68 -3.85 2.14 -6.82
CA PRO A 68 -2.69 1.23 -6.71
C PRO A 68 -1.42 1.87 -6.14
N LEU A 69 -1.22 3.18 -6.34
CA LEU A 69 -0.08 3.91 -5.79
C LEU A 69 -0.21 4.20 -4.29
N ALA A 70 -1.42 4.16 -3.74
CA ALA A 70 -1.68 4.33 -2.32
C ALA A 70 -1.53 3.02 -1.52
N ILE A 71 -1.59 1.87 -2.18
CA ILE A 71 -1.49 0.56 -1.52
C ILE A 71 -0.24 0.44 -0.64
N PRO A 72 0.98 0.80 -1.08
CA PRO A 72 2.17 0.71 -0.23
C PRO A 72 2.04 1.51 1.06
N PHE A 73 1.50 2.72 1.02
CA PHE A 73 1.30 3.56 2.18
C PHE A 73 0.33 2.91 3.19
N ILE A 74 -0.82 2.43 2.71
CA ILE A 74 -1.81 1.75 3.56
C ILE A 74 -1.22 0.46 4.14
N LEU A 75 -0.46 -0.32 3.35
CA LEU A 75 0.22 -1.51 3.85
C LEU A 75 1.29 -1.19 4.90
N GLY A 76 1.98 -0.05 4.78
CA GLY A 76 2.91 0.43 5.80
C GLY A 76 2.22 0.66 7.14
N ILE A 77 1.13 1.44 7.15
CA ILE A 77 0.31 1.67 8.36
C ILE A 77 -0.22 0.34 8.90
N THR A 78 -0.77 -0.50 8.03
CA THR A 78 -1.31 -1.81 8.42
C THR A 78 -0.24 -2.70 9.06
N ALA A 79 0.99 -2.67 8.54
CA ALA A 79 2.11 -3.45 9.08
C ALA A 79 2.48 -3.01 10.50
N ALA A 80 2.54 -1.70 10.75
CA ALA A 80 2.80 -1.17 12.08
C ALA A 80 1.69 -1.55 13.08
N LEU A 81 0.44 -1.42 12.67
CA LEU A 81 -0.71 -1.81 13.50
C LEU A 81 -0.75 -3.32 13.74
N GLU A 82 -0.47 -4.14 12.72
CA GLU A 82 -0.44 -5.60 12.86
C GLU A 82 0.66 -6.05 13.83
N GLU A 83 1.79 -5.36 13.86
CA GLU A 83 2.90 -5.64 14.76
C GLU A 83 2.59 -5.30 16.24
N THR A 84 1.84 -4.23 16.47
CA THR A 84 1.72 -3.59 17.80
C THR A 84 0.39 -3.83 18.49
N THR A 85 -0.66 -4.16 17.75
CA THR A 85 -2.01 -4.36 18.31
C THR A 85 -2.15 -5.78 18.90
N ASP A 86 -2.74 -5.90 20.08
CA ASP A 86 -3.03 -7.18 20.71
C ASP A 86 -4.04 -8.00 19.91
N GLU A 87 -4.00 -9.33 20.05
CA GLU A 87 -4.79 -10.25 19.20
C GLU A 87 -6.30 -10.06 19.36
N ASP A 88 -6.77 -9.69 20.54
CA ASP A 88 -8.17 -9.39 20.84
C ASP A 88 -8.66 -8.07 20.21
N GLN A 89 -7.76 -7.21 19.76
CA GLN A 89 -8.06 -5.90 19.14
C GLN A 89 -7.72 -5.83 17.66
N LYS A 90 -7.37 -6.94 17.02
CA LYS A 90 -6.97 -6.98 15.59
C LYS A 90 -8.07 -6.51 14.60
N ASP A 91 -9.33 -6.50 15.01
CA ASP A 91 -10.42 -5.89 14.21
C ASP A 91 -10.20 -4.39 13.97
N THR A 92 -9.50 -3.70 14.89
CA THR A 92 -9.12 -2.30 14.71
C THR A 92 -8.16 -2.12 13.54
N VAL A 93 -7.23 -3.07 13.33
CA VAL A 93 -6.30 -3.05 12.19
C VAL A 93 -7.07 -3.09 10.87
N VAL A 94 -8.04 -4.00 10.77
CA VAL A 94 -8.93 -4.10 9.60
C VAL A 94 -9.74 -2.83 9.42
N GLY A 95 -10.32 -2.30 10.50
CA GLY A 95 -11.12 -1.08 10.48
C GLY A 95 -10.32 0.14 9.98
N ILE A 96 -9.10 0.34 10.47
CA ILE A 96 -8.23 1.44 10.02
C ILE A 96 -7.84 1.24 8.56
N LYS A 97 -7.39 0.04 8.17
CA LYS A 97 -7.03 -0.28 6.79
C LYS A 97 -8.18 0.03 5.82
N THR A 98 -9.38 -0.41 6.13
CA THR A 98 -10.56 -0.20 5.27
C THR A 98 -11.03 1.25 5.25
N SER A 99 -10.91 1.99 6.35
CA SER A 99 -11.26 3.42 6.39
C SER A 99 -10.39 4.29 5.49
N LEU A 100 -9.16 3.87 5.23
CA LEU A 100 -8.23 4.57 4.34
C LEU A 100 -8.52 4.35 2.84
N MET A 101 -9.33 3.35 2.46
CA MET A 101 -9.61 3.03 1.05
C MET A 101 -10.15 4.21 0.26
N GLY A 102 -11.26 4.78 0.73
CA GLY A 102 -11.98 5.85 0.02
C GLY A 102 -11.16 7.12 -0.16
N PRO A 103 -10.64 7.72 0.92
CA PRO A 103 -9.81 8.92 0.83
C PRO A 103 -8.61 8.74 -0.10
N PHE A 104 -7.91 7.63 -0.02
CA PHE A 104 -6.74 7.38 -0.87
C PHE A 104 -7.09 6.98 -2.31
N ALA A 105 -8.27 6.40 -2.55
CA ALA A 105 -8.77 6.22 -3.91
C ALA A 105 -9.00 7.59 -4.57
N GLY A 106 -9.77 8.48 -3.91
CA GLY A 106 -10.07 9.81 -4.45
C GLY A 106 -8.83 10.68 -4.67
N LEU A 107 -7.88 10.68 -3.72
CA LEU A 107 -6.61 11.40 -3.86
C LEU A 107 -5.78 10.85 -5.03
N GLY A 108 -5.66 9.53 -5.13
CA GLY A 108 -4.90 8.90 -6.20
C GLY A 108 -5.51 9.15 -7.57
N ASP A 109 -6.82 9.02 -7.70
CA ASP A 109 -7.52 9.27 -8.96
C ASP A 109 -7.40 10.73 -9.41
N SER A 110 -7.61 11.70 -8.50
CA SER A 110 -7.54 13.11 -8.87
C SER A 110 -6.12 13.59 -9.18
N LEU A 111 -5.14 13.22 -8.37
CA LEU A 111 -3.75 13.69 -8.55
C LEU A 111 -3.02 12.95 -9.66
N LEU A 112 -3.26 11.65 -9.82
CA LEU A 112 -2.51 10.82 -10.75
C LEU A 112 -3.27 10.58 -12.05
N ASN A 113 -4.45 9.98 -11.99
CA ASN A 113 -5.21 9.61 -13.20
C ASN A 113 -5.76 10.83 -13.93
N LEU A 114 -6.27 11.84 -13.20
CA LEU A 114 -6.89 13.02 -13.79
C LEU A 114 -5.93 14.20 -13.98
N THR A 115 -4.73 14.18 -13.38
CA THR A 115 -3.77 15.29 -13.48
C THR A 115 -2.45 14.83 -14.08
N TRP A 116 -1.68 14.00 -13.36
CA TRP A 116 -0.31 13.70 -13.75
C TRP A 116 -0.18 12.87 -15.04
N PHE A 117 -0.97 11.80 -15.16
CA PHE A 117 -0.91 10.95 -16.36
C PHE A 117 -1.35 11.68 -17.63
N PRO A 118 -2.43 12.50 -17.65
CA PRO A 118 -2.75 13.35 -18.80
C PRO A 118 -1.65 14.35 -19.16
N ILE A 119 -1.00 14.99 -18.16
CA ILE A 119 0.11 15.90 -18.41
C ILE A 119 1.28 15.16 -19.07
N ALA A 120 1.73 14.06 -18.48
CA ALA A 120 2.81 13.25 -19.03
C ALA A 120 2.49 12.71 -20.44
N GLY A 121 1.22 12.28 -20.63
CA GLY A 121 0.72 11.83 -21.93
C GLY A 121 0.72 12.94 -22.98
N SER A 122 0.26 14.14 -22.63
CA SER A 122 0.24 15.30 -23.53
C SER A 122 1.65 15.73 -23.95
N ILE A 123 2.60 15.74 -23.01
CA ILE A 123 4.00 16.04 -23.30
C ILE A 123 4.57 14.99 -24.27
N GLY A 124 4.39 13.70 -23.96
CA GLY A 124 4.88 12.63 -24.83
C GLY A 124 4.23 12.65 -26.21
N ALA A 125 2.93 12.87 -26.30
CA ALA A 125 2.20 12.96 -27.56
C ALA A 125 2.68 14.15 -28.42
N SER A 126 2.84 15.34 -27.83
CA SER A 126 3.32 16.52 -28.56
C SER A 126 4.69 16.32 -29.22
N MET A 127 5.57 15.54 -28.59
CA MET A 127 6.88 15.20 -29.13
C MET A 127 6.84 14.22 -30.32
N CYS A 128 5.70 13.54 -30.52
CA CYS A 128 5.53 12.58 -31.62
C CYS A 128 4.84 13.15 -32.84
N VAL A 129 4.09 14.26 -32.71
CA VAL A 129 3.18 14.78 -33.76
C VAL A 129 3.90 15.10 -35.03
N ASP A 130 5.10 15.71 -34.95
CA ASP A 130 5.80 16.26 -36.14
C ASP A 130 6.61 15.21 -36.89
N ASN A 131 7.14 14.18 -36.24
CA ASN A 131 8.12 13.28 -36.89
C ASN A 131 8.03 11.81 -36.47
N GLY A 132 7.00 11.40 -35.68
CA GLY A 132 6.84 10.04 -35.20
C GLY A 132 7.97 9.55 -34.29
N SER A 133 8.64 10.47 -33.60
CA SER A 133 9.81 10.16 -32.78
C SER A 133 9.47 9.25 -31.60
N ILE A 134 10.28 8.21 -31.37
CA ILE A 134 10.20 7.33 -30.19
C ILE A 134 10.55 8.06 -28.88
N VAL A 135 11.11 9.26 -28.97
CA VAL A 135 11.49 10.07 -27.80
C VAL A 135 10.26 10.46 -26.97
N GLY A 136 9.12 10.74 -27.63
CA GLY A 136 7.88 11.08 -26.92
C GLY A 136 7.40 10.00 -25.94
N PRO A 137 7.19 8.75 -26.36
CA PRO A 137 6.87 7.66 -25.47
C PRO A 137 7.90 7.42 -24.35
N LEU A 138 9.18 7.59 -24.64
CA LEU A 138 10.24 7.45 -23.62
C LEU A 138 10.16 8.56 -22.57
N VAL A 139 9.94 9.81 -22.97
CA VAL A 139 9.74 10.94 -22.04
C VAL A 139 8.49 10.72 -21.18
N MET A 140 7.36 10.33 -21.79
CA MET A 140 6.15 9.98 -21.05
C MET A 140 6.42 8.89 -20.01
N PHE A 141 7.09 7.80 -20.41
CA PHE A 141 7.45 6.71 -19.51
C PHE A 141 8.33 7.19 -18.34
N LEU A 142 9.34 8.01 -18.61
CA LEU A 142 10.22 8.58 -17.59
C LEU A 142 9.45 9.48 -16.62
N LEU A 143 8.59 10.38 -17.13
CA LEU A 143 7.78 11.28 -16.30
C LEU A 143 6.84 10.50 -15.38
N ILE A 144 6.18 9.46 -15.88
CA ILE A 144 5.29 8.62 -15.06
C ILE A 144 6.10 7.93 -13.95
N ASN A 145 7.23 7.32 -14.30
CA ASN A 145 8.03 6.56 -13.35
C ASN A 145 8.79 7.43 -12.35
N LEU A 146 9.12 8.68 -12.71
CA LEU A 146 9.76 9.66 -11.82
C LEU A 146 8.90 9.94 -10.57
N LEU A 147 7.57 9.87 -10.70
CA LEU A 147 6.65 10.04 -9.58
C LEU A 147 6.23 8.70 -8.96
N TYR A 148 6.03 7.68 -9.81
CA TYR A 148 5.51 6.37 -9.42
C TYR A 148 6.38 5.66 -8.37
N TRP A 149 7.67 5.53 -8.61
CA TRP A 149 8.57 4.80 -7.73
C TRP A 149 8.81 5.50 -6.39
N PRO A 150 9.10 6.82 -6.36
CA PRO A 150 9.22 7.53 -5.08
C PRO A 150 7.96 7.47 -4.23
N LEU A 151 6.78 7.65 -4.82
CA LEU A 151 5.52 7.58 -4.07
C LEU A 151 5.31 6.21 -3.43
N LYS A 152 5.59 5.13 -4.14
CA LYS A 152 5.48 3.78 -3.60
C LYS A 152 6.50 3.50 -2.49
N TYR A 153 7.78 3.84 -2.75
CA TYR A 153 8.86 3.58 -1.80
C TYR A 153 8.69 4.40 -0.51
N PHE A 154 8.61 5.72 -0.66
CA PHE A 154 8.44 6.58 0.51
C PHE A 154 7.07 6.39 1.18
N GLY A 155 6.03 6.10 0.39
CA GLY A 155 4.71 5.80 0.90
C GLY A 155 4.73 4.61 1.86
N LEU A 156 5.35 3.48 1.50
CA LEU A 156 5.43 2.31 2.37
C LEU A 156 6.17 2.60 3.68
N HIS A 157 7.36 3.19 3.57
CA HIS A 157 8.20 3.45 4.75
C HIS A 157 7.58 4.52 5.67
N LYS A 158 7.05 5.61 5.09
CA LYS A 158 6.35 6.65 5.86
C LYS A 158 5.04 6.13 6.46
N GLY A 159 4.31 5.29 5.74
CA GLY A 159 3.13 4.63 6.28
C GLY A 159 3.46 3.79 7.51
N TYR A 160 4.55 3.04 7.47
CA TYR A 160 5.01 2.24 8.62
C TYR A 160 5.43 3.13 9.80
N GLU A 161 6.23 4.17 9.58
CA GLU A 161 6.62 5.14 10.61
C GLU A 161 5.38 5.80 11.25
N MET A 162 4.46 6.31 10.44
CA MET A 162 3.23 6.95 10.91
C MET A 162 2.32 5.99 11.68
N GLY A 163 2.24 4.74 11.23
CA GLY A 163 1.49 3.71 11.95
C GLY A 163 2.06 3.46 13.35
N MET A 164 3.39 3.38 13.49
CA MET A 164 4.06 3.26 14.80
C MET A 164 3.80 4.46 15.71
N GLU A 165 3.87 5.70 15.17
CA GLU A 165 3.54 6.91 15.92
C GLU A 165 2.08 6.97 16.38
N LEU A 166 1.15 6.48 15.56
CA LEU A 166 -0.28 6.42 15.92
C LEU A 166 -0.50 5.51 17.12
N VAL A 167 0.15 4.37 17.16
CA VAL A 167 0.06 3.42 18.28
C VAL A 167 0.65 4.03 19.55
N GLU A 168 1.85 4.60 19.48
CA GLU A 168 2.50 5.24 20.62
C GLU A 168 1.62 6.34 21.23
N LYS A 169 1.02 7.19 20.40
CA LYS A 169 0.09 8.24 20.86
C LYS A 169 -1.18 7.66 21.49
N ALA A 170 -1.71 6.56 20.97
CA ALA A 170 -2.89 5.91 21.51
C ALA A 170 -2.60 5.25 22.87
N GLU A 171 -1.40 4.70 23.07
CA GLU A 171 -0.97 4.14 24.38
C GLU A 171 -0.79 5.25 25.43
N ILE A 172 -0.14 6.36 25.07
CA ILE A 172 0.03 7.51 25.96
C ILE A 172 -1.34 8.09 26.37
N GLY A 173 -2.28 8.22 25.42
CA GLY A 173 -3.64 8.68 25.71
C GLY A 173 -4.41 7.76 26.67
N ARG A 174 -4.22 6.46 26.60
CA ARG A 174 -4.84 5.48 27.55
C ARG A 174 -4.20 5.52 28.93
N ALA A 175 -2.91 5.84 29.04
CA ALA A 175 -2.22 5.93 30.32
C ALA A 175 -2.61 7.17 31.16
N HIS A 176 -3.29 8.13 30.56
CA HIS A 176 -3.72 9.39 31.19
C HIS A 176 -5.22 9.43 31.54
N VAL A 177 -5.97 8.34 31.34
CA VAL A 177 -7.38 8.15 31.70
C VAL A 177 -7.49 7.13 32.82
#